data_9ca4d7fc21e0001b17ab59fc4ce58974
#
_entry.id   9ca4d7fc21e0001b17ab59fc4ce58974
#
_cell.length_a   1.000
_cell.length_b   1.000
_cell.length_c   1.000
_cell.angle_alpha   90.00
_cell.angle_beta   90.00
_cell.angle_gamma   90.00
#
_symmetry.space_group_name_H-M   'P 1'
#
loop_
_entity.id
_entity.type
_entity.pdbx_description
1 polymer ?
#
loop_
_entity_poly.entity_id
_entity_poly.type
_entity_poly.pdbx_seq_one_letter_code
_entity_poly.pdbx_strand_id
1 'polypeptide(L)'
;MEAIGIHLNNIYKTFLHRVKGEVKAVNNVNLNIEHAKLVTLLGPSGCGKTTTLIMVAGFEQPDKGTIFLGEENVTNLLANKRNIGFVFQNYALFPHLSIYENVAYGLKVQKIPPQEEKQRVNEILAMVGLIGYEAQFPHQVSGGEQQRVALARAIVIRPKVLLLDEPLSNLDAKLRVHTRSEIRRLQQSLNMTSIYVTHDQEEAMAISDRIAIMNKGKIIQVGTAEELYFQPNSEFVAKFIGRINTLPAEVQEVDSGFVIVKIFNHAYKIPTTSDGIKPQQKINVFIRPEFIQLSKKVEENELKGIITEKVFLGEKVEFTVDVYGCTLNITSYNAVEYAKYLLNQEVGICLPGKELKFFKKKGD
;
A
#
# COMPACT_ATOMS: atom_id res chain seq x y z
N MET A 1 -5.35 17.45 -20.79
CA MET A 1 -3.87 17.27 -20.75
C MET A 1 -3.58 15.86 -21.21
N GLU A 2 -2.54 15.66 -22.00
CA GLU A 2 -2.10 14.32 -22.36
C GLU A 2 -1.39 13.70 -21.15
N ALA A 3 -1.92 12.57 -20.68
CA ALA A 3 -1.32 11.85 -19.56
C ALA A 3 -0.01 11.21 -20.01
N ILE A 4 1.01 11.27 -19.19
CA ILE A 4 2.33 10.69 -19.45
C ILE A 4 2.68 9.60 -18.43
N GLY A 5 3.44 8.61 -18.84
CA GLY A 5 3.95 7.58 -17.92
C GLY A 5 5.16 8.06 -17.10
N ILE A 6 5.53 7.27 -16.07
CA ILE A 6 6.73 7.49 -15.26
C ILE A 6 7.57 6.23 -15.33
N HIS A 7 8.86 6.36 -15.65
CA HIS A 7 9.78 5.22 -15.73
C HIS A 7 10.99 5.47 -14.84
N LEU A 8 11.21 4.57 -13.89
CA LEU A 8 12.38 4.51 -13.02
C LEU A 8 13.25 3.33 -13.43
N ASN A 9 14.47 3.59 -13.85
CA ASN A 9 15.37 2.56 -14.35
C ASN A 9 16.64 2.50 -13.51
N ASN A 10 16.81 1.38 -12.77
CA ASN A 10 17.99 1.07 -11.95
C ASN A 10 18.35 2.21 -10.99
N ILE A 11 17.38 2.73 -10.25
CA ILE A 11 17.57 3.85 -9.32
C ILE A 11 18.29 3.39 -8.07
N TYR A 12 19.35 4.12 -7.72
CA TYR A 12 20.11 3.95 -6.48
C TYR A 12 20.25 5.26 -5.74
N LYS A 13 20.17 5.21 -4.41
CA LYS A 13 20.47 6.34 -3.52
C LYS A 13 21.03 5.86 -2.20
N THR A 14 22.18 6.41 -1.81
CA THR A 14 22.87 6.14 -0.55
C THR A 14 23.04 7.44 0.22
N PHE A 15 22.76 7.42 1.51
CA PHE A 15 23.02 8.54 2.41
C PHE A 15 24.06 8.15 3.45
N LEU A 16 24.91 9.11 3.84
CA LEU A 16 25.82 8.97 4.96
C LEU A 16 25.10 9.31 6.26
N HIS A 17 24.88 8.30 7.09
CA HIS A 17 24.28 8.49 8.41
C HIS A 17 25.38 8.51 9.47
N ARG A 18 25.35 9.52 10.37
CA ARG A 18 26.42 9.75 11.38
C ARG A 18 26.73 8.52 12.25
N VAL A 19 25.73 7.67 12.54
CA VAL A 19 25.89 6.50 13.42
C VAL A 19 25.93 5.18 12.63
N LYS A 20 25.15 5.07 11.53
CA LYS A 20 24.99 3.81 10.76
C LYS A 20 25.93 3.70 9.57
N GLY A 21 26.75 4.72 9.29
CA GLY A 21 27.58 4.76 8.10
C GLY A 21 26.74 4.93 6.81
N GLU A 22 27.11 4.24 5.76
CA GLU A 22 26.38 4.25 4.49
C GLU A 22 25.05 3.52 4.60
N VAL A 23 23.95 4.22 4.31
CA VAL A 23 22.60 3.68 4.28
C VAL A 23 22.10 3.72 2.84
N LYS A 24 21.92 2.57 2.21
CA LYS A 24 21.31 2.43 0.89
C LYS A 24 19.79 2.61 1.01
N ALA A 25 19.33 3.86 0.89
CA ALA A 25 17.92 4.19 1.00
C ALA A 25 17.11 3.66 -0.19
N VAL A 26 17.71 3.66 -1.40
CA VAL A 26 17.13 3.09 -2.62
C VAL A 26 18.20 2.25 -3.30
N ASN A 27 17.84 1.01 -3.66
CA ASN A 27 18.79 0.01 -4.12
C ASN A 27 18.20 -0.76 -5.32
N ASN A 28 18.56 -0.34 -6.52
CA ASN A 28 18.11 -0.93 -7.78
C ASN A 28 16.57 -0.92 -7.94
N VAL A 29 15.95 0.24 -7.73
CA VAL A 29 14.50 0.38 -7.95
C VAL A 29 14.23 0.54 -9.44
N ASN A 30 13.38 -0.35 -9.96
CA ASN A 30 12.81 -0.31 -11.30
C ASN A 30 11.30 -0.26 -11.17
N LEU A 31 10.65 0.74 -11.77
CA LEU A 31 9.20 0.90 -11.72
C LEU A 31 8.71 1.57 -12.99
N ASN A 32 7.72 0.94 -13.60
CA ASN A 32 7.00 1.51 -14.73
C ASN A 32 5.57 1.84 -14.31
N ILE A 33 5.15 3.10 -14.50
CA ILE A 33 3.81 3.59 -14.22
C ILE A 33 3.21 4.06 -15.54
N GLU A 34 2.18 3.37 -15.98
CA GLU A 34 1.45 3.72 -17.19
C GLU A 34 0.74 5.08 -17.02
N HIS A 35 0.45 5.73 -18.16
CA HIS A 35 -0.28 6.99 -18.16
C HIS A 35 -1.65 6.85 -17.47
N ALA A 36 -2.06 7.91 -16.77
CA ALA A 36 -3.33 8.00 -16.05
C ALA A 36 -3.52 6.96 -14.94
N LYS A 37 -2.47 6.22 -14.54
CA LYS A 37 -2.52 5.25 -13.43
C LYS A 37 -2.03 5.86 -12.14
N LEU A 38 -2.63 5.41 -11.03
CA LEU A 38 -2.17 5.68 -9.68
C LEU A 38 -1.44 4.46 -9.15
N VAL A 39 -0.14 4.62 -8.87
CA VAL A 39 0.68 3.58 -8.25
C VAL A 39 1.05 3.99 -6.85
N THR A 40 0.81 3.11 -5.88
CA THR A 40 1.20 3.34 -4.49
C THR A 40 2.53 2.67 -4.19
N LEU A 41 3.46 3.41 -3.59
CA LEU A 41 4.64 2.86 -2.93
C LEU A 41 4.25 2.53 -1.48
N LEU A 42 4.21 1.25 -1.15
CA LEU A 42 3.81 0.74 0.15
C LEU A 42 4.96 -0.02 0.81
N GLY A 43 5.16 0.13 2.11
CA GLY A 43 6.21 -0.59 2.84
C GLY A 43 6.47 -0.04 4.23
N PRO A 44 7.30 -0.72 5.04
CA PRO A 44 7.64 -0.28 6.38
C PRO A 44 8.32 1.11 6.40
N SER A 45 8.31 1.76 7.56
CA SER A 45 9.05 3.03 7.73
C SER A 45 10.54 2.86 7.42
N GLY A 46 11.10 3.82 6.69
CA GLY A 46 12.52 3.79 6.31
C GLY A 46 12.89 2.85 5.16
N CYS A 47 11.93 2.24 4.45
CA CYS A 47 12.23 1.35 3.32
C CYS A 47 12.54 2.07 2.00
N GLY A 48 12.50 3.42 1.93
CA GLY A 48 12.90 4.20 0.76
C GLY A 48 11.76 4.83 -0.05
N LYS A 49 10.50 4.76 0.38
CA LYS A 49 9.32 5.30 -0.33
C LYS A 49 9.44 6.80 -0.62
N THR A 50 9.51 7.61 0.45
CA THR A 50 9.65 9.07 0.35
C THR A 50 10.92 9.46 -0.40
N THR A 51 12.05 8.75 -0.18
CA THR A 51 13.29 8.98 -0.94
C THR A 51 13.08 8.77 -2.43
N THR A 52 12.37 7.71 -2.81
CA THR A 52 12.03 7.46 -4.23
C THR A 52 11.14 8.58 -4.77
N LEU A 53 10.12 8.99 -4.01
CA LEU A 53 9.19 10.05 -4.41
C LEU A 53 9.89 11.39 -4.62
N ILE A 54 10.76 11.82 -3.69
CA ILE A 54 11.48 13.11 -3.80
C ILE A 54 12.51 13.11 -4.93
N MET A 55 13.07 11.94 -5.31
CA MET A 55 13.90 11.81 -6.50
C MET A 55 13.07 11.99 -7.78
N VAL A 56 11.85 11.44 -7.85
CA VAL A 56 10.94 11.70 -8.98
C VAL A 56 10.55 13.16 -9.04
N ALA A 57 10.34 13.80 -7.89
CA ALA A 57 10.03 15.23 -7.81
C ALA A 57 11.19 16.15 -8.22
N GLY A 58 12.45 15.67 -8.14
CA GLY A 58 13.64 16.45 -8.44
C GLY A 58 14.15 17.29 -7.26
N PHE A 59 13.73 16.98 -6.03
CA PHE A 59 14.28 17.56 -4.80
C PHE A 59 15.59 16.86 -4.39
N GLU A 60 15.81 15.64 -4.86
CA GLU A 60 17.01 14.85 -4.66
C GLU A 60 17.42 14.19 -5.98
N GLN A 61 18.70 14.01 -6.21
CA GLN A 61 19.22 13.30 -7.38
C GLN A 61 19.57 11.87 -7.04
N PRO A 62 19.27 10.89 -7.90
CA PRO A 62 19.76 9.53 -7.73
C PRO A 62 21.28 9.47 -7.92
N ASP A 63 21.95 8.57 -7.19
CA ASP A 63 23.38 8.33 -7.38
C ASP A 63 23.67 7.57 -8.69
N LYS A 64 22.70 6.72 -9.10
CA LYS A 64 22.70 5.97 -10.36
C LYS A 64 21.28 5.74 -10.86
N GLY A 65 21.18 5.50 -12.17
CA GLY A 65 19.91 5.23 -12.84
C GLY A 65 19.31 6.44 -13.53
N THR A 66 18.12 6.28 -14.10
CA THR A 66 17.47 7.33 -14.90
C THR A 66 15.97 7.40 -14.58
N ILE A 67 15.44 8.63 -14.60
CA ILE A 67 14.02 8.93 -14.37
C ILE A 67 13.47 9.60 -15.63
N PHE A 68 12.38 9.03 -16.15
CA PHE A 68 11.66 9.60 -17.31
C PHE A 68 10.24 9.98 -16.93
N LEU A 69 9.78 11.10 -17.46
CA LEU A 69 8.38 11.53 -17.47
C LEU A 69 7.92 11.55 -18.94
N GLY A 70 7.14 10.54 -19.33
CA GLY A 70 6.93 10.22 -20.74
C GLY A 70 8.24 9.84 -21.38
N GLU A 71 8.59 10.53 -22.48
CA GLU A 71 9.85 10.33 -23.21
C GLU A 71 11.00 11.22 -22.70
N GLU A 72 10.68 12.20 -21.83
CA GLU A 72 11.64 13.17 -21.34
C GLU A 72 12.49 12.60 -20.18
N ASN A 73 13.82 12.58 -20.34
CA ASN A 73 14.73 12.24 -19.26
C ASN A 73 14.87 13.45 -18.30
N VAL A 74 14.28 13.32 -17.12
CA VAL A 74 14.28 14.38 -16.11
C VAL A 74 15.29 14.16 -14.96
N THR A 75 16.15 13.17 -15.07
CA THR A 75 17.08 12.74 -14.00
C THR A 75 17.83 13.91 -13.37
N ASN A 76 18.39 14.78 -14.19
CA ASN A 76 19.20 15.92 -13.77
C ASN A 76 18.43 17.24 -13.70
N LEU A 77 17.13 17.24 -13.97
CA LEU A 77 16.31 18.44 -13.90
C LEU A 77 15.93 18.74 -12.46
N LEU A 78 16.00 20.00 -12.06
CA LEU A 78 15.49 20.48 -10.78
C LEU A 78 13.95 20.42 -10.73
N ALA A 79 13.37 20.33 -9.54
CA ALA A 79 11.94 20.18 -9.31
C ALA A 79 11.07 21.21 -10.05
N ASN A 80 11.49 22.48 -10.11
CA ASN A 80 10.77 23.56 -10.78
C ASN A 80 10.74 23.46 -12.31
N LYS A 81 11.49 22.52 -12.89
CA LYS A 81 11.54 22.24 -14.35
C LYS A 81 10.78 20.98 -14.76
N ARG A 82 10.28 20.19 -13.80
CA ARG A 82 9.65 18.89 -14.08
C ARG A 82 8.13 18.96 -14.30
N ASN A 83 7.50 20.11 -14.08
CA ASN A 83 6.03 20.29 -14.18
C ASN A 83 5.24 19.22 -13.41
N ILE A 84 5.56 19.06 -12.13
CA ILE A 84 4.98 18.07 -11.19
C ILE A 84 4.16 18.81 -10.14
N GLY A 85 2.97 18.29 -9.81
CA GLY A 85 2.23 18.63 -8.60
C GLY A 85 2.72 17.77 -7.44
N PHE A 86 3.01 18.39 -6.29
CA PHE A 86 3.48 17.69 -5.10
C PHE A 86 2.64 18.06 -3.89
N VAL A 87 2.17 17.04 -3.15
CA VAL A 87 1.49 17.19 -1.86
C VAL A 87 2.37 16.58 -0.78
N PHE A 88 2.83 17.42 0.14
CA PHE A 88 3.68 17.03 1.26
C PHE A 88 2.85 16.44 2.41
N GLN A 89 3.46 15.60 3.24
CA GLN A 89 2.86 14.97 4.41
C GLN A 89 2.24 15.97 5.40
N ASN A 90 2.89 17.12 5.61
CA ASN A 90 2.43 18.20 6.48
C ASN A 90 1.66 19.29 5.72
N TYR A 91 1.20 18.98 4.48
CA TYR A 91 0.52 19.90 3.55
C TYR A 91 1.38 21.09 3.12
N ALA A 92 2.32 21.55 3.91
CA ALA A 92 3.23 22.68 3.67
C ALA A 92 2.52 23.94 3.13
N LEU A 93 1.35 24.26 3.68
CA LEU A 93 0.62 25.48 3.35
C LEU A 93 1.37 26.69 3.88
N PHE A 94 1.31 27.80 3.13
CA PHE A 94 1.86 29.07 3.56
C PHE A 94 0.91 29.70 4.61
N PRO A 95 1.30 29.78 5.89
CA PRO A 95 0.38 30.15 6.96
C PRO A 95 -0.05 31.61 6.92
N HIS A 96 0.72 32.46 6.26
CA HIS A 96 0.50 33.90 6.09
C HIS A 96 -0.27 34.25 4.82
N LEU A 97 -0.61 33.28 3.98
CA LEU A 97 -1.39 33.47 2.79
C LEU A 97 -2.80 32.89 2.99
N SER A 98 -3.81 33.53 2.40
CA SER A 98 -5.17 33.00 2.35
C SER A 98 -5.23 31.70 1.53
N ILE A 99 -6.36 30.98 1.60
CA ILE A 99 -6.59 29.77 0.81
C ILE A 99 -6.50 30.09 -0.69
N TYR A 100 -7.13 31.18 -1.13
CA TYR A 100 -6.98 31.63 -2.52
C TYR A 100 -5.52 31.83 -2.91
N GLU A 101 -4.76 32.57 -2.08
CA GLU A 101 -3.37 32.87 -2.37
C GLU A 101 -2.46 31.63 -2.33
N ASN A 102 -2.73 30.70 -1.41
CA ASN A 102 -2.04 29.40 -1.39
C ASN A 102 -2.23 28.66 -2.71
N VAL A 103 -3.47 28.57 -3.22
CA VAL A 103 -3.77 27.89 -4.48
C VAL A 103 -3.19 28.66 -5.66
N ALA A 104 -3.35 30.00 -5.70
CA ALA A 104 -2.86 30.85 -6.78
C ALA A 104 -1.33 30.93 -6.88
N TYR A 105 -0.61 30.55 -5.82
CA TYR A 105 0.84 30.78 -5.72
C TYR A 105 1.63 30.25 -6.91
N GLY A 106 1.36 29.01 -7.34
CA GLY A 106 2.03 28.40 -8.48
C GLY A 106 1.74 29.12 -9.81
N LEU A 107 0.52 29.64 -9.99
CA LEU A 107 0.12 30.40 -11.18
C LEU A 107 0.82 31.77 -11.23
N LYS A 108 0.97 32.43 -10.08
CA LYS A 108 1.73 33.70 -9.97
C LYS A 108 3.21 33.49 -10.32
N VAL A 109 3.83 32.41 -9.85
CA VAL A 109 5.21 32.05 -10.22
C VAL A 109 5.35 31.81 -11.73
N GLN A 110 4.33 31.21 -12.35
CA GLN A 110 4.27 31.00 -13.82
C GLN A 110 3.88 32.28 -14.59
N LYS A 111 3.60 33.38 -13.90
CA LYS A 111 3.17 34.67 -14.49
C LYS A 111 1.90 34.56 -15.34
N ILE A 112 0.96 33.73 -14.89
CA ILE A 112 -0.35 33.59 -15.53
C ILE A 112 -1.13 34.92 -15.39
N PRO A 113 -1.86 35.37 -16.42
CA PRO A 113 -2.64 36.59 -16.36
C PRO A 113 -3.70 36.56 -15.24
N PRO A 114 -3.96 37.68 -14.54
CA PRO A 114 -4.86 37.71 -13.37
C PRO A 114 -6.27 37.19 -13.63
N GLN A 115 -6.81 37.40 -14.81
CA GLN A 115 -8.14 36.92 -15.17
C GLN A 115 -8.17 35.37 -15.28
N GLU A 116 -7.15 34.79 -15.91
CA GLU A 116 -7.00 33.34 -16.03
C GLU A 116 -6.64 32.69 -14.67
N GLU A 117 -5.79 33.36 -13.86
CA GLU A 117 -5.49 32.92 -12.50
C GLU A 117 -6.79 32.77 -11.69
N LYS A 118 -7.62 33.84 -11.67
CA LYS A 118 -8.90 33.85 -10.93
C LYS A 118 -9.84 32.74 -11.41
N GLN A 119 -9.94 32.54 -12.73
CA GLN A 119 -10.77 31.48 -13.29
C GLN A 119 -10.29 30.10 -12.84
N ARG A 120 -9.00 29.78 -13.01
CA ARG A 120 -8.43 28.48 -12.67
C ARG A 120 -8.53 28.18 -11.17
N VAL A 121 -8.28 29.19 -10.30
CA VAL A 121 -8.40 29.02 -8.84
C VAL A 121 -9.84 28.72 -8.46
N ASN A 122 -10.82 29.46 -8.99
CA ASN A 122 -12.22 29.21 -8.70
C ASN A 122 -12.67 27.82 -9.17
N GLU A 123 -12.27 27.41 -10.37
CA GLU A 123 -12.57 26.06 -10.91
C GLU A 123 -12.04 24.97 -9.96
N ILE A 124 -10.78 25.08 -9.52
CA ILE A 124 -10.16 24.08 -8.64
C ILE A 124 -10.76 24.10 -7.23
N LEU A 125 -11.03 25.28 -6.65
CA LEU A 125 -11.70 25.37 -5.34
C LEU A 125 -13.09 24.75 -5.38
N ALA A 126 -13.83 24.97 -6.46
CA ALA A 126 -15.11 24.30 -6.67
C ALA A 126 -14.96 22.76 -6.76
N MET A 127 -13.96 22.29 -7.48
CA MET A 127 -13.70 20.85 -7.68
C MET A 127 -13.34 20.13 -6.35
N VAL A 128 -12.61 20.82 -5.46
CA VAL A 128 -12.24 20.25 -4.15
C VAL A 128 -13.23 20.62 -3.03
N GLY A 129 -14.38 21.25 -3.34
CA GLY A 129 -15.42 21.60 -2.37
C GLY A 129 -15.03 22.69 -1.37
N LEU A 130 -14.27 23.70 -1.80
CA LEU A 130 -13.79 24.81 -0.97
C LEU A 130 -14.32 26.19 -1.43
N ILE A 131 -15.50 26.21 -2.06
CA ILE A 131 -16.19 27.48 -2.40
C ILE A 131 -16.56 28.19 -1.09
N GLY A 132 -16.26 29.50 -1.01
CA GLY A 132 -16.54 30.32 0.17
C GLY A 132 -15.42 30.33 1.24
N TYR A 133 -14.33 29.60 0.99
CA TYR A 133 -13.18 29.54 1.88
C TYR A 133 -12.00 30.42 1.41
N GLU A 134 -12.16 31.14 0.30
CA GLU A 134 -11.08 31.84 -0.41
C GLU A 134 -10.31 32.83 0.48
N ALA A 135 -11.03 33.56 1.33
CA ALA A 135 -10.45 34.60 2.21
C ALA A 135 -9.91 34.02 3.52
N GLN A 136 -10.18 32.77 3.86
CA GLN A 136 -9.72 32.17 5.10
C GLN A 136 -8.22 31.83 5.03
N PHE A 137 -7.61 31.68 6.21
CA PHE A 137 -6.22 31.27 6.35
C PHE A 137 -6.11 29.79 6.79
N PRO A 138 -4.98 29.11 6.56
CA PRO A 138 -4.81 27.68 6.90
C PRO A 138 -5.19 27.34 8.35
N HIS A 139 -4.90 28.19 9.32
CA HIS A 139 -5.22 27.96 10.74
C HIS A 139 -6.72 28.07 11.08
N GLN A 140 -7.55 28.55 10.16
CA GLN A 140 -8.99 28.72 10.34
C GLN A 140 -9.82 27.57 9.80
N VAL A 141 -9.17 26.57 9.18
CA VAL A 141 -9.81 25.43 8.53
C VAL A 141 -9.33 24.11 9.12
N SER A 142 -10.17 23.08 9.01
CA SER A 142 -9.87 21.72 9.50
C SER A 142 -8.72 21.06 8.74
N GLY A 143 -8.11 20.00 9.31
CA GLY A 143 -7.04 19.26 8.66
C GLY A 143 -7.44 18.70 7.29
N GLY A 144 -8.69 18.23 7.13
CA GLY A 144 -9.19 17.76 5.84
C GLY A 144 -9.36 18.89 4.81
N GLU A 145 -9.76 20.09 5.25
CA GLU A 145 -9.81 21.27 4.38
C GLU A 145 -8.39 21.72 4.00
N GLN A 146 -7.43 21.74 4.95
CA GLN A 146 -6.02 22.03 4.64
C GLN A 146 -5.45 21.08 3.59
N GLN A 147 -5.77 19.79 3.69
CA GLN A 147 -5.37 18.80 2.71
C GLN A 147 -5.98 19.10 1.32
N ARG A 148 -7.29 19.44 1.25
CA ARG A 148 -7.92 19.82 -0.02
C ARG A 148 -7.30 21.09 -0.60
N VAL A 149 -6.89 22.06 0.24
CA VAL A 149 -6.12 23.23 -0.23
C VAL A 149 -4.77 22.83 -0.81
N ALA A 150 -4.04 21.93 -0.14
CA ALA A 150 -2.75 21.45 -0.65
C ALA A 150 -2.90 20.71 -1.98
N LEU A 151 -3.95 19.89 -2.12
CA LEU A 151 -4.28 19.21 -3.36
C LEU A 151 -4.65 20.21 -4.46
N ALA A 152 -5.51 21.19 -4.17
CA ALA A 152 -5.88 22.27 -5.10
C ALA A 152 -4.63 23.03 -5.59
N ARG A 153 -3.71 23.41 -4.67
CA ARG A 153 -2.44 24.06 -5.00
C ARG A 153 -1.57 23.22 -5.92
N ALA A 154 -1.53 21.91 -5.71
CA ALA A 154 -0.73 21.00 -6.52
C ALA A 154 -1.29 20.82 -7.94
N ILE A 155 -2.61 20.86 -8.13
CA ILE A 155 -3.25 20.57 -9.42
C ILE A 155 -3.61 21.83 -10.26
N VAL A 156 -3.71 23.02 -9.63
CA VAL A 156 -4.11 24.26 -10.33
C VAL A 156 -3.15 24.65 -11.48
N ILE A 157 -1.87 24.30 -11.33
CA ILE A 157 -0.83 24.52 -12.35
C ILE A 157 -0.95 23.57 -13.53
N ARG A 158 -1.91 22.64 -13.51
CA ARG A 158 -2.13 21.59 -14.52
C ARG A 158 -0.85 20.75 -14.74
N PRO A 159 -0.34 20.07 -13.69
CA PRO A 159 0.89 19.30 -13.80
C PRO A 159 0.72 18.07 -14.66
N LYS A 160 1.84 17.55 -15.21
CA LYS A 160 1.86 16.28 -15.96
C LYS A 160 1.69 15.06 -15.04
N VAL A 161 2.19 15.15 -13.80
CA VAL A 161 2.24 14.09 -12.79
C VAL A 161 1.87 14.65 -11.43
N LEU A 162 1.18 13.87 -10.61
CA LEU A 162 0.86 14.19 -9.22
C LEU A 162 1.58 13.24 -8.26
N LEU A 163 2.34 13.79 -7.33
CA LEU A 163 3.05 13.06 -6.29
C LEU A 163 2.45 13.39 -4.92
N LEU A 164 2.12 12.35 -4.13
CA LEU A 164 1.48 12.49 -2.84
C LEU A 164 2.31 11.72 -1.79
N ASP A 165 2.87 12.44 -0.83
CA ASP A 165 3.67 11.86 0.26
C ASP A 165 2.84 11.79 1.55
N GLU A 166 2.33 10.61 1.89
CA GLU A 166 1.49 10.32 3.06
C GLU A 166 0.37 11.35 3.31
N PRO A 167 -0.45 11.70 2.29
CA PRO A 167 -1.33 12.86 2.36
C PRO A 167 -2.46 12.73 3.39
N LEU A 168 -2.73 11.52 3.91
CA LEU A 168 -3.81 11.26 4.86
C LEU A 168 -3.33 10.99 6.29
N SER A 169 -2.01 11.03 6.54
CA SER A 169 -1.42 10.65 7.84
C SER A 169 -1.91 11.49 9.02
N ASN A 170 -2.27 12.75 8.78
CA ASN A 170 -2.69 13.70 9.82
C ASN A 170 -4.22 13.76 10.03
N LEU A 171 -4.99 12.87 9.41
CA LEU A 171 -6.45 12.83 9.49
C LEU A 171 -6.94 11.71 10.41
N ASP A 172 -8.09 11.92 11.06
CA ASP A 172 -8.79 10.87 11.77
C ASP A 172 -9.33 9.77 10.82
N ALA A 173 -9.66 8.60 11.36
CA ALA A 173 -10.01 7.43 10.56
C ALA A 173 -11.24 7.65 9.66
N LYS A 174 -12.28 8.36 10.14
CA LYS A 174 -13.51 8.60 9.38
C LYS A 174 -13.25 9.55 8.21
N LEU A 175 -12.54 10.64 8.47
CA LEU A 175 -12.20 11.64 7.47
C LEU A 175 -11.24 11.04 6.42
N ARG A 176 -10.31 10.17 6.85
CA ARG A 176 -9.36 9.47 5.97
C ARG A 176 -10.07 8.65 4.90
N VAL A 177 -11.10 7.87 5.27
CA VAL A 177 -11.88 7.04 4.31
C VAL A 177 -12.57 7.92 3.25
N HIS A 178 -13.18 9.04 3.66
CA HIS A 178 -13.85 9.95 2.76
C HIS A 178 -12.85 10.62 1.79
N THR A 179 -11.80 11.22 2.35
CA THR A 179 -10.81 11.97 1.58
C THR A 179 -10.01 11.09 0.61
N ARG A 180 -9.75 9.83 0.98
CA ARG A 180 -9.16 8.81 0.08
C ARG A 180 -9.97 8.67 -1.22
N SER A 181 -11.29 8.55 -1.09
CA SER A 181 -12.19 8.43 -2.24
C SER A 181 -12.22 9.71 -3.09
N GLU A 182 -12.13 10.88 -2.45
CA GLU A 182 -12.05 12.16 -3.16
C GLU A 182 -10.76 12.28 -3.97
N ILE A 183 -9.60 11.94 -3.39
CA ILE A 183 -8.30 11.92 -4.11
C ILE A 183 -8.39 11.03 -5.35
N ARG A 184 -8.96 9.83 -5.20
CA ARG A 184 -9.09 8.88 -6.32
C ARG A 184 -9.98 9.45 -7.44
N ARG A 185 -11.14 10.03 -7.09
CA ARG A 185 -12.04 10.66 -8.07
C ARG A 185 -11.37 11.81 -8.80
N LEU A 186 -10.65 12.67 -8.08
CA LEU A 186 -9.91 13.79 -8.68
C LEU A 186 -8.83 13.29 -9.65
N GLN A 187 -8.04 12.31 -9.24
CA GLN A 187 -7.01 11.73 -10.10
C GLN A 187 -7.60 11.14 -11.39
N GLN A 188 -8.71 10.42 -11.27
CA GLN A 188 -9.42 9.86 -12.43
C GLN A 188 -10.04 10.93 -13.33
N SER A 189 -10.74 11.92 -12.73
CA SER A 189 -11.41 12.99 -13.49
C SER A 189 -10.43 13.86 -14.27
N LEU A 190 -9.22 14.04 -13.73
CA LEU A 190 -8.15 14.81 -14.34
C LEU A 190 -7.24 13.95 -15.24
N ASN A 191 -7.48 12.64 -15.30
CA ASN A 191 -6.68 11.67 -16.08
C ASN A 191 -5.18 11.80 -15.78
N MET A 192 -4.80 11.94 -14.49
CA MET A 192 -3.43 12.22 -14.07
C MET A 192 -2.68 10.95 -13.68
N THR A 193 -1.44 10.83 -14.13
CA THR A 193 -0.51 9.81 -13.59
C THR A 193 -0.04 10.22 -12.22
N SER A 194 -0.10 9.30 -11.25
CA SER A 194 0.17 9.63 -9.85
C SER A 194 1.02 8.59 -9.15
N ILE A 195 1.92 9.05 -8.28
CA ILE A 195 2.57 8.22 -7.26
C ILE A 195 2.02 8.63 -5.90
N TYR A 196 1.55 7.65 -5.16
CA TYR A 196 1.05 7.79 -3.80
C TYR A 196 1.98 7.06 -2.84
N VAL A 197 2.41 7.69 -1.78
CA VAL A 197 3.20 7.05 -0.72
C VAL A 197 2.33 6.91 0.51
N THR A 198 2.30 5.71 1.09
CA THR A 198 1.68 5.45 2.40
C THR A 198 2.35 4.29 3.09
N HIS A 199 2.14 4.15 4.39
CA HIS A 199 2.42 2.96 5.17
C HIS A 199 1.13 2.19 5.54
N ASP A 200 -0.03 2.75 5.21
CA ASP A 200 -1.35 2.16 5.46
C ASP A 200 -1.75 1.23 4.31
N GLN A 201 -2.00 -0.04 4.63
CA GLN A 201 -2.36 -1.07 3.66
C GLN A 201 -3.76 -0.86 3.10
N GLU A 202 -4.71 -0.42 3.94
CA GLU A 202 -6.09 -0.18 3.52
C GLU A 202 -6.17 1.00 2.54
N GLU A 203 -5.37 2.06 2.79
CA GLU A 203 -5.25 3.16 1.84
C GLU A 203 -4.74 2.65 0.50
N ALA A 204 -3.61 1.95 0.51
CA ALA A 204 -2.99 1.44 -0.70
C ALA A 204 -3.93 0.54 -1.50
N MET A 205 -4.60 -0.42 -0.83
CA MET A 205 -5.52 -1.36 -1.47
C MET A 205 -6.74 -0.68 -2.09
N ALA A 206 -7.25 0.39 -1.44
CA ALA A 206 -8.50 1.01 -1.88
C ALA A 206 -8.33 2.06 -2.99
N ILE A 207 -7.15 2.69 -3.12
CA ILE A 207 -6.96 3.81 -4.06
C ILE A 207 -6.19 3.43 -5.33
N SER A 208 -5.36 2.38 -5.29
CA SER A 208 -4.34 2.14 -6.30
C SER A 208 -4.84 1.32 -7.48
N ASP A 209 -4.35 1.65 -8.68
CA ASP A 209 -4.39 0.72 -9.82
C ASP A 209 -3.37 -0.41 -9.63
N ARG A 210 -2.19 -0.07 -9.11
CA ARG A 210 -1.16 -1.03 -8.72
C ARG A 210 -0.42 -0.56 -7.48
N ILE A 211 0.11 -1.50 -6.72
CA ILE A 211 0.87 -1.26 -5.49
C ILE A 211 2.27 -1.84 -5.68
N ALA A 212 3.29 -1.02 -5.42
CA ALA A 212 4.68 -1.45 -5.38
C ALA A 212 5.11 -1.62 -3.91
N ILE A 213 5.30 -2.86 -3.48
CA ILE A 213 5.74 -3.16 -2.11
C ILE A 213 7.25 -2.98 -2.03
N MET A 214 7.67 -2.07 -1.15
CA MET A 214 9.09 -1.77 -0.91
C MET A 214 9.58 -2.35 0.41
N ASN A 215 10.79 -2.89 0.39
CA ASN A 215 11.51 -3.31 1.59
C ASN A 215 13.02 -3.11 1.42
N LYS A 216 13.68 -2.53 2.43
CA LYS A 216 15.14 -2.30 2.45
C LYS A 216 15.66 -1.68 1.14
N GLY A 217 14.97 -0.64 0.66
CA GLY A 217 15.33 0.09 -0.55
C GLY A 217 15.01 -0.59 -1.87
N LYS A 218 14.35 -1.74 -1.88
CA LYS A 218 14.02 -2.50 -3.10
C LYS A 218 12.52 -2.66 -3.26
N ILE A 219 12.06 -2.73 -4.51
CA ILE A 219 10.71 -3.21 -4.82
C ILE A 219 10.75 -4.74 -4.77
N ILE A 220 9.87 -5.33 -3.96
CA ILE A 220 9.76 -6.78 -3.76
C ILE A 220 8.72 -7.37 -4.71
N GLN A 221 7.58 -6.70 -4.85
CA GLN A 221 6.49 -7.09 -5.76
C GLN A 221 5.70 -5.85 -6.20
N VAL A 222 5.22 -5.87 -7.45
CA VAL A 222 4.25 -4.90 -7.97
C VAL A 222 3.07 -5.68 -8.49
N GLY A 223 1.85 -5.27 -8.08
CA GLY A 223 0.62 -5.94 -8.50
C GLY A 223 -0.62 -5.14 -8.15
N THR A 224 -1.80 -5.62 -8.54
CA THR A 224 -3.09 -5.14 -8.01
C THR A 224 -3.23 -5.52 -6.54
N ALA A 225 -4.20 -4.95 -5.85
CA ALA A 225 -4.49 -5.31 -4.45
C ALA A 225 -4.78 -6.83 -4.32
N GLU A 226 -5.57 -7.38 -5.23
CA GLU A 226 -5.94 -8.78 -5.26
C GLU A 226 -4.73 -9.68 -5.56
N GLU A 227 -3.87 -9.33 -6.53
CA GLU A 227 -2.65 -10.08 -6.83
C GLU A 227 -1.72 -10.18 -5.61
N LEU A 228 -1.51 -9.05 -4.91
CA LEU A 228 -0.64 -9.00 -3.73
C LEU A 228 -1.21 -9.78 -2.54
N TYR A 229 -2.54 -9.82 -2.40
CA TYR A 229 -3.22 -10.50 -1.32
C TYR A 229 -3.30 -12.02 -1.54
N PHE A 230 -3.73 -12.44 -2.74
CA PHE A 230 -3.98 -13.84 -3.05
C PHE A 230 -2.77 -14.57 -3.65
N GLN A 231 -1.84 -13.82 -4.27
CA GLN A 231 -0.66 -14.36 -4.97
C GLN A 231 0.63 -13.66 -4.54
N PRO A 232 0.92 -13.55 -3.23
CA PRO A 232 2.19 -12.99 -2.77
C PRO A 232 3.35 -13.83 -3.28
N ASN A 233 4.42 -13.17 -3.77
CA ASN A 233 5.61 -13.84 -4.31
C ASN A 233 6.64 -14.25 -3.25
N SER A 234 6.43 -13.86 -2.01
CA SER A 234 7.36 -14.11 -0.90
C SER A 234 6.66 -14.08 0.45
N GLU A 235 7.27 -14.74 1.42
CA GLU A 235 6.84 -14.70 2.82
C GLU A 235 6.72 -13.27 3.36
N PHE A 236 7.67 -12.39 2.96
CA PHE A 236 7.63 -10.99 3.36
C PHE A 236 6.34 -10.31 2.88
N VAL A 237 5.99 -10.45 1.60
CA VAL A 237 4.76 -9.85 1.04
C VAL A 237 3.53 -10.45 1.71
N ALA A 238 3.48 -11.76 1.89
CA ALA A 238 2.36 -12.45 2.52
C ALA A 238 2.11 -11.98 3.96
N LYS A 239 3.19 -11.77 4.75
CA LYS A 239 3.12 -11.27 6.13
C LYS A 239 2.89 -9.77 6.22
N PHE A 240 3.36 -9.01 5.23
CA PHE A 240 3.22 -7.57 5.21
C PHE A 240 1.81 -7.15 4.77
N ILE A 241 1.19 -7.87 3.84
CA ILE A 241 -0.16 -7.59 3.35
C ILE A 241 -1.19 -8.43 4.12
N GLY A 242 -1.83 -7.81 5.12
CA GLY A 242 -2.81 -8.48 5.97
C GLY A 242 -2.21 -9.46 6.97
N ARG A 243 -3.09 -10.08 7.76
CA ARG A 243 -2.71 -11.11 8.75
C ARG A 243 -2.53 -12.46 8.07
N ILE A 244 -1.62 -13.31 8.60
CA ILE A 244 -1.39 -14.65 8.08
C ILE A 244 -0.95 -15.60 9.21
N ASN A 245 -1.47 -16.81 9.21
CA ASN A 245 -1.00 -17.88 10.07
C ASN A 245 0.19 -18.58 9.40
N THR A 246 1.11 -19.07 10.23
CA THR A 246 2.28 -19.84 9.79
C THR A 246 2.27 -21.17 10.52
N LEU A 247 2.24 -22.27 9.77
CA LEU A 247 2.20 -23.63 10.29
C LEU A 247 3.43 -24.41 9.83
N PRO A 248 4.13 -25.11 10.73
CA PRO A 248 5.17 -26.03 10.34
C PRO A 248 4.57 -27.23 9.59
N ALA A 249 5.20 -27.61 8.49
CA ALA A 249 4.77 -28.72 7.68
C ALA A 249 5.97 -29.52 7.16
N GLU A 250 5.73 -30.78 6.81
CA GLU A 250 6.71 -31.66 6.17
C GLU A 250 6.18 -32.09 4.80
N VAL A 251 7.00 -31.96 3.77
CA VAL A 251 6.68 -32.40 2.42
C VAL A 251 6.68 -33.92 2.36
N GLN A 252 5.57 -34.53 1.96
CA GLN A 252 5.47 -36.00 1.77
C GLN A 252 5.72 -36.36 0.33
N GLU A 253 5.07 -35.69 -0.60
CA GLU A 253 5.11 -36.00 -2.03
C GLU A 253 5.18 -34.73 -2.86
N VAL A 254 5.88 -34.77 -3.97
CA VAL A 254 6.00 -33.68 -4.94
C VAL A 254 5.63 -34.23 -6.32
N ASP A 255 4.63 -33.63 -6.95
CA ASP A 255 4.16 -33.96 -8.28
C ASP A 255 4.09 -32.70 -9.17
N SER A 256 3.87 -32.91 -10.47
CA SER A 256 3.67 -31.84 -11.42
C SER A 256 2.36 -31.08 -11.11
N GLY A 257 2.49 -29.88 -10.55
CA GLY A 257 1.37 -28.97 -10.24
C GLY A 257 0.84 -29.03 -8.81
N PHE A 258 1.33 -29.93 -7.94
CA PHE A 258 0.99 -29.90 -6.52
C PHE A 258 2.06 -30.53 -5.61
N VAL A 259 1.96 -30.20 -4.33
CA VAL A 259 2.76 -30.81 -3.27
C VAL A 259 1.81 -31.32 -2.18
N ILE A 260 2.04 -32.55 -1.69
CA ILE A 260 1.37 -33.05 -0.50
C ILE A 260 2.25 -32.76 0.70
N VAL A 261 1.69 -32.04 1.66
CA VAL A 261 2.36 -31.70 2.91
C VAL A 261 1.62 -32.26 4.10
N LYS A 262 2.36 -32.70 5.10
CA LYS A 262 1.82 -33.10 6.39
C LYS A 262 1.87 -31.91 7.35
N ILE A 263 0.69 -31.46 7.83
CA ILE A 263 0.54 -30.47 8.89
C ILE A 263 -0.04 -31.23 10.08
N PHE A 264 0.70 -31.28 11.19
CA PHE A 264 0.40 -32.17 12.32
C PHE A 264 0.22 -33.61 11.82
N ASN A 265 -1.00 -34.17 11.93
CA ASN A 265 -1.31 -35.55 11.52
C ASN A 265 -2.14 -35.66 10.25
N HIS A 266 -2.40 -34.54 9.54
CA HIS A 266 -3.24 -34.49 8.36
C HIS A 266 -2.42 -34.15 7.10
N ALA A 267 -2.76 -34.79 6.00
CA ALA A 267 -2.16 -34.52 4.68
C ALA A 267 -2.98 -33.48 3.92
N TYR A 268 -2.29 -32.49 3.35
CA TYR A 268 -2.91 -31.42 2.57
C TYR A 268 -2.28 -31.34 1.19
N LYS A 269 -3.13 -31.26 0.17
CA LYS A 269 -2.70 -31.06 -1.22
C LYS A 269 -2.65 -29.56 -1.51
N ILE A 270 -1.46 -29.03 -1.79
CA ILE A 270 -1.22 -27.61 -2.08
C ILE A 270 -0.88 -27.46 -3.57
N PRO A 271 -1.67 -26.72 -4.37
CA PRO A 271 -1.31 -26.40 -5.75
C PRO A 271 -0.02 -25.59 -5.80
N THR A 272 0.90 -25.96 -6.67
CA THR A 272 2.18 -25.25 -6.83
C THR A 272 2.76 -25.44 -8.21
N THR A 273 3.49 -24.43 -8.67
CA THR A 273 4.35 -24.50 -9.85
C THR A 273 5.85 -24.55 -9.44
N SER A 274 6.12 -24.74 -8.15
CA SER A 274 7.47 -24.57 -7.59
C SER A 274 8.36 -25.76 -7.87
N ASP A 275 9.37 -25.60 -8.70
CA ASP A 275 10.51 -26.52 -8.85
C ASP A 275 11.45 -26.44 -7.64
N GLY A 276 12.06 -27.57 -7.26
CA GLY A 276 13.13 -27.65 -6.28
C GLY A 276 12.72 -27.86 -4.82
N ILE A 277 11.49 -28.29 -4.54
CA ILE A 277 11.06 -28.85 -3.25
C ILE A 277 11.29 -30.37 -3.30
N LYS A 278 11.72 -30.92 -2.16
CA LYS A 278 12.03 -32.34 -2.03
C LYS A 278 11.15 -33.00 -0.97
N PRO A 279 10.78 -34.27 -1.12
CA PRO A 279 10.17 -35.04 -0.05
C PRO A 279 10.99 -34.98 1.23
N GLN A 280 10.32 -35.06 2.39
CA GLN A 280 10.89 -34.94 3.76
C GLN A 280 11.46 -33.55 4.10
N GLN A 281 11.31 -32.57 3.21
CA GLN A 281 11.72 -31.18 3.52
C GLN A 281 10.74 -30.54 4.51
N LYS A 282 11.27 -29.93 5.59
CA LYS A 282 10.50 -29.09 6.51
C LYS A 282 10.30 -27.71 5.90
N ILE A 283 9.06 -27.28 5.83
CA ILE A 283 8.65 -25.99 5.26
C ILE A 283 7.68 -25.28 6.21
N ASN A 284 7.49 -23.98 5.99
CA ASN A 284 6.39 -23.24 6.57
C ASN A 284 5.27 -23.12 5.56
N VAL A 285 4.05 -23.47 5.98
CA VAL A 285 2.83 -23.27 5.22
C VAL A 285 2.08 -22.09 5.81
N PHE A 286 1.47 -21.31 4.95
CA PHE A 286 0.82 -20.04 5.27
C PHE A 286 -0.66 -20.09 4.88
N ILE A 287 -1.53 -19.57 5.76
CA ILE A 287 -2.96 -19.44 5.48
C ILE A 287 -3.52 -18.16 6.12
N ARG A 288 -4.41 -17.48 5.42
CA ARG A 288 -5.10 -16.31 5.94
C ARG A 288 -6.14 -16.71 6.99
N PRO A 289 -6.34 -15.88 8.06
CA PRO A 289 -7.30 -16.17 9.12
C PRO A 289 -8.75 -16.38 8.63
N GLU A 290 -9.16 -15.65 7.59
CA GLU A 290 -10.52 -15.69 7.04
C GLU A 290 -10.80 -16.90 6.15
N PHE A 291 -9.77 -17.65 5.76
CA PHE A 291 -9.98 -18.89 4.99
C PHE A 291 -10.13 -20.11 5.88
N ILE A 292 -9.79 -19.99 7.17
CA ILE A 292 -9.93 -21.06 8.14
C ILE A 292 -11.39 -21.12 8.60
N GLN A 293 -11.98 -22.32 8.56
CA GLN A 293 -13.35 -22.55 9.00
C GLN A 293 -13.37 -23.30 10.33
N LEU A 294 -14.29 -22.93 11.21
CA LEU A 294 -14.56 -23.62 12.46
C LEU A 294 -15.82 -24.45 12.36
N SER A 295 -15.77 -25.65 12.93
CA SER A 295 -16.94 -26.49 13.15
C SER A 295 -17.14 -26.76 14.65
N LYS A 296 -18.41 -26.98 15.07
CA LYS A 296 -18.74 -27.29 16.47
C LYS A 296 -18.40 -28.71 16.89
N LYS A 297 -18.27 -29.59 15.94
CA LYS A 297 -17.85 -30.99 16.14
C LYS A 297 -16.66 -31.24 15.26
N VAL A 298 -15.65 -31.87 15.83
CA VAL A 298 -14.45 -32.28 15.07
C VAL A 298 -14.83 -33.40 14.13
N GLU A 299 -14.69 -33.17 12.82
CA GLU A 299 -14.85 -34.18 11.79
C GLU A 299 -13.54 -34.90 11.51
N GLU A 300 -13.59 -36.06 10.83
CA GLU A 300 -12.43 -36.94 10.62
C GLU A 300 -11.25 -36.26 9.90
N ASN A 301 -11.54 -35.28 9.04
CA ASN A 301 -10.54 -34.54 8.27
C ASN A 301 -10.22 -33.15 8.84
N GLU A 302 -10.64 -32.84 10.05
CA GLU A 302 -10.43 -31.55 10.70
C GLU A 302 -9.37 -31.64 11.79
N LEU A 303 -8.63 -30.57 11.97
CA LEU A 303 -7.74 -30.44 13.11
C LEU A 303 -8.58 -30.11 14.36
N LYS A 304 -8.19 -30.72 15.47
CA LYS A 304 -8.78 -30.44 16.79
C LYS A 304 -8.11 -29.22 17.42
N GLY A 305 -8.88 -28.24 17.86
CA GLY A 305 -8.37 -27.07 18.57
C GLY A 305 -9.23 -26.64 19.73
N ILE A 306 -8.68 -25.78 20.58
CA ILE A 306 -9.36 -25.17 21.73
C ILE A 306 -9.33 -23.66 21.57
N ILE A 307 -10.49 -23.01 21.65
CA ILE A 307 -10.59 -21.54 21.58
C ILE A 307 -10.01 -20.93 22.86
N THR A 308 -8.89 -20.22 22.73
CA THR A 308 -8.21 -19.54 23.85
C THR A 308 -8.61 -18.08 24.00
N GLU A 309 -8.97 -17.42 22.88
CA GLU A 309 -9.45 -16.04 22.89
C GLU A 309 -10.58 -15.87 21.87
N LYS A 310 -11.48 -14.93 22.17
CA LYS A 310 -12.59 -14.54 21.29
C LYS A 310 -12.85 -13.06 21.41
N VAL A 311 -12.79 -12.34 20.28
CA VAL A 311 -13.04 -10.90 20.21
C VAL A 311 -14.17 -10.63 19.22
N PHE A 312 -15.26 -10.04 19.69
CA PHE A 312 -16.37 -9.62 18.86
C PHE A 312 -16.18 -8.16 18.43
N LEU A 313 -16.08 -7.92 17.11
CA LEU A 313 -15.83 -6.62 16.52
C LEU A 313 -17.00 -6.07 15.68
N GLY A 314 -18.22 -6.51 15.98
CA GLY A 314 -19.44 -6.12 15.26
C GLY A 314 -19.62 -6.92 13.98
N GLU A 315 -18.99 -6.52 12.89
CA GLU A 315 -19.10 -7.18 11.58
C GLU A 315 -18.36 -8.53 11.50
N LYS A 316 -17.43 -8.77 12.41
CA LYS A 316 -16.60 -9.99 12.46
C LYS A 316 -16.35 -10.46 13.87
N VAL A 317 -16.00 -11.74 14.00
CA VAL A 317 -15.46 -12.34 15.21
C VAL A 317 -14.05 -12.84 14.92
N GLU A 318 -13.12 -12.49 15.78
CA GLU A 318 -11.74 -13.01 15.75
C GLU A 318 -11.56 -14.03 16.87
N PHE A 319 -10.95 -15.17 16.53
CA PHE A 319 -10.61 -16.23 17.48
C PHE A 319 -9.11 -16.47 17.46
N THR A 320 -8.57 -16.74 18.66
CA THR A 320 -7.27 -17.38 18.83
C THR A 320 -7.54 -18.82 19.28
N VAL A 321 -7.01 -19.78 18.53
CA VAL A 321 -7.26 -21.21 18.76
C VAL A 321 -5.92 -21.90 18.94
N ASP A 322 -5.77 -22.67 20.04
CA ASP A 322 -4.64 -23.58 20.24
C ASP A 322 -4.86 -24.89 19.48
N VAL A 323 -3.91 -25.26 18.64
CA VAL A 323 -3.92 -26.48 17.87
C VAL A 323 -2.59 -27.22 18.09
N TYR A 324 -2.60 -28.20 18.97
CA TYR A 324 -1.41 -28.96 19.35
C TYR A 324 -0.21 -28.10 19.76
N GLY A 325 -0.46 -27.02 20.53
CA GLY A 325 0.55 -26.05 20.96
C GLY A 325 0.93 -24.99 19.92
N CYS A 326 0.29 -24.99 18.77
CA CYS A 326 0.42 -23.91 17.77
C CYS A 326 -0.79 -22.99 17.83
N THR A 327 -0.55 -21.69 17.85
CA THR A 327 -1.60 -20.67 17.86
C THR A 327 -2.06 -20.36 16.45
N LEU A 328 -3.37 -20.49 16.18
CA LEU A 328 -4.03 -20.07 14.95
C LEU A 328 -4.97 -18.89 15.22
N ASN A 329 -4.85 -17.85 14.41
CA ASN A 329 -5.81 -16.76 14.37
C ASN A 329 -6.86 -17.06 13.28
N ILE A 330 -8.13 -16.93 13.62
CA ILE A 330 -9.26 -17.21 12.72
C ILE A 330 -10.19 -16.01 12.71
N THR A 331 -10.61 -15.58 11.54
CA THR A 331 -11.54 -14.43 11.40
C THR A 331 -12.78 -14.91 10.66
N SER A 332 -13.94 -14.68 11.25
CA SER A 332 -15.21 -14.95 10.58
C SER A 332 -16.06 -13.70 10.44
N TYR A 333 -16.55 -13.48 9.24
CA TYR A 333 -17.49 -12.40 8.92
C TYR A 333 -18.95 -12.82 9.10
N ASN A 334 -19.23 -14.09 9.42
CA ASN A 334 -20.55 -14.53 9.88
C ASN A 334 -20.66 -14.39 11.41
N ALA A 335 -20.69 -13.12 11.87
CA ALA A 335 -20.64 -12.81 13.28
C ALA A 335 -21.79 -13.44 14.09
N VAL A 336 -23.00 -13.58 13.51
CA VAL A 336 -24.17 -14.16 14.18
C VAL A 336 -23.98 -15.64 14.46
N GLU A 337 -23.43 -16.41 13.53
CA GLU A 337 -23.16 -17.83 13.70
C GLU A 337 -22.02 -18.04 14.67
N TYR A 338 -20.93 -17.34 14.48
CA TYR A 338 -19.69 -17.52 15.26
C TYR A 338 -19.75 -16.88 16.65
N ALA A 339 -20.71 -15.95 16.91
CA ALA A 339 -20.94 -15.45 18.27
C ALA A 339 -21.33 -16.55 19.27
N LYS A 340 -21.84 -17.69 18.79
CA LYS A 340 -22.27 -18.85 19.62
C LYS A 340 -21.14 -19.75 20.09
N TYR A 341 -19.91 -19.56 19.62
CA TYR A 341 -18.74 -20.29 20.11
C TYR A 341 -18.28 -19.71 21.44
N LEU A 342 -17.83 -20.57 22.35
CA LEU A 342 -17.43 -20.19 23.71
C LEU A 342 -15.92 -20.30 23.92
N LEU A 343 -15.42 -19.55 24.88
CA LEU A 343 -14.02 -19.73 25.36
C LEU A 343 -13.85 -21.13 25.94
N ASN A 344 -12.66 -21.69 25.75
CA ASN A 344 -12.28 -23.06 26.15
C ASN A 344 -13.12 -24.16 25.46
N GLN A 345 -13.90 -23.80 24.45
CA GLN A 345 -14.62 -24.77 23.62
C GLN A 345 -13.67 -25.52 22.70
N GLU A 346 -13.83 -26.84 22.63
CA GLU A 346 -13.21 -27.69 21.62
C GLU A 346 -13.96 -27.49 20.29
N VAL A 347 -13.19 -27.34 19.21
CA VAL A 347 -13.69 -27.07 17.86
C VAL A 347 -12.92 -27.86 16.81
N GLY A 348 -13.58 -28.18 15.71
CA GLY A 348 -12.94 -28.64 14.48
C GLY A 348 -12.42 -27.44 13.67
N ILE A 349 -11.28 -27.63 13.00
CA ILE A 349 -10.63 -26.59 12.18
C ILE A 349 -10.37 -27.19 10.81
N CYS A 350 -11.04 -26.63 9.80
CA CYS A 350 -10.84 -26.97 8.41
C CYS A 350 -9.86 -26.00 7.76
N LEU A 351 -8.76 -26.55 7.20
CA LEU A 351 -7.79 -25.81 6.41
C LEU A 351 -7.99 -26.18 4.92
N PRO A 352 -8.57 -25.27 4.10
CA PRO A 352 -8.75 -25.56 2.68
C PRO A 352 -7.39 -25.61 1.96
N GLY A 353 -7.01 -26.77 1.41
CA GLY A 353 -5.69 -26.99 0.80
C GLY A 353 -5.35 -26.03 -0.33
N LYS A 354 -6.37 -25.58 -1.11
CA LYS A 354 -6.19 -24.59 -2.19
C LYS A 354 -5.77 -23.19 -1.70
N GLU A 355 -6.06 -22.86 -0.44
CA GLU A 355 -5.73 -21.57 0.18
C GLU A 355 -4.39 -21.61 0.94
N LEU A 356 -3.83 -22.81 1.11
CA LEU A 356 -2.51 -22.97 1.69
C LEU A 356 -1.44 -22.51 0.71
N LYS A 357 -0.45 -21.77 1.20
CA LYS A 357 0.70 -21.28 0.44
C LYS A 357 1.99 -21.66 1.15
N PHE A 358 3.06 -21.77 0.41
CA PHE A 358 4.41 -21.86 0.97
C PHE A 358 5.39 -21.08 0.08
N PHE A 359 6.51 -20.65 0.66
CA PHE A 359 7.51 -19.86 -0.04
C PHE A 359 8.87 -20.57 0.06
N LYS A 360 9.63 -20.58 -1.02
CA LYS A 360 11.02 -21.01 -0.97
C LYS A 360 11.80 -20.08 -0.05
N LYS A 361 12.57 -20.62 0.88
CA LYS A 361 13.65 -19.83 1.49
C LYS A 361 14.58 -19.45 0.33
N LYS A 362 14.64 -18.16 -0.01
CA LYS A 362 15.78 -17.66 -0.80
C LYS A 362 17.00 -17.99 0.04
N GLY A 363 17.89 -18.85 -0.50
CA GLY A 363 19.19 -19.08 0.12
C GLY A 363 19.85 -17.74 0.43
N ASP A 364 20.45 -17.66 1.64
CA ASP A 364 21.21 -16.52 2.11
C ASP A 364 22.29 -16.11 1.12
#